data_3f77e1fa749fae3b4023f4cf7172a2af
#
_entry.id   3f77e1fa749fae3b4023f4cf7172a2af
#
_cell.length_a   1.000
_cell.length_b   1.000
_cell.length_c   1.000
_cell.angle_alpha   90.00
_cell.angle_beta   90.00
_cell.angle_gamma   90.00
#
_symmetry.space_group_name_H-M   'P 1'
#
loop_
_entity.id
_entity.type
_entity.pdbx_description
1 polymer ?
#
loop_
_entity_poly.entity_id
_entity_poly.type
_entity_poly.pdbx_seq_one_letter_code
_entity_poly.pdbx_strand_id
1 'polypeptide(L)'
;MSELPRFAVLIATMLLLPVTEAYAQATAQEVRVGIIGLDTSHSTAFTKILNDAEAEPDVAGFRVVAAYPKGSPDIASSLSRIPQYTEEIQTMGVEIVESIDVLLTKVDVVLLETNDGRPHLDQALRVIGAGKPLFIDKPLAGSLVDAVKIYQAARRQGVPVFSSSSLRFMASAQAIRAGTIGEVLGADTYSPAPLEPTHPDLFWYGIHGVEMLFTVMGTGCETVRRTHTDGTDVVLGIWTGNRIGTVRGIREGQRGYGGTAFGSEGIAPIGPFEGYRPLVVEIVAFFRSGVPPVPPEETLEIYTFMEAADESKRLGGAPVELAQVLAEAIAQAMH
;
A
#
# COMPACT_ATOMS: atom_id res chain seq x y z
N MET A 1 37.92 7.80 89.53
CA MET A 1 36.47 7.46 89.62
C MET A 1 35.78 8.43 88.75
N SER A 2 35.45 8.06 87.50
CA SER A 2 34.80 8.88 86.52
C SER A 2 33.70 8.02 85.83
N GLU A 3 32.47 8.38 86.06
CA GLU A 3 31.33 7.70 85.50
C GLU A 3 31.19 8.05 84.00
N LEU A 4 30.96 7.06 83.15
CA LEU A 4 30.63 7.19 81.71
C LEU A 4 29.11 7.17 81.56
N PRO A 5 28.53 8.07 80.73
CA PRO A 5 27.09 8.07 80.43
C PRO A 5 26.72 7.01 79.42
N ARG A 6 25.63 6.28 79.69
CA ARG A 6 24.98 5.31 78.81
C ARG A 6 24.22 6.05 77.71
N PHE A 7 24.68 5.93 76.50
CA PHE A 7 23.83 6.34 75.31
C PHE A 7 22.84 5.24 74.99
N ALA A 8 21.56 5.61 75.03
CA ALA A 8 20.48 4.78 74.57
C ALA A 8 20.37 4.95 73.02
N VAL A 9 20.52 3.87 72.30
CA VAL A 9 20.31 3.82 70.84
C VAL A 9 18.85 3.54 70.60
N LEU A 10 18.10 4.55 70.11
CA LEU A 10 16.73 4.40 69.57
C LEU A 10 16.84 3.79 68.18
N ILE A 11 16.40 2.54 68.04
CA ILE A 11 16.21 1.92 66.72
C ILE A 11 14.84 2.33 66.19
N ALA A 12 14.84 3.24 65.24
CA ALA A 12 13.63 3.59 64.50
C ALA A 12 13.35 2.51 63.45
N THR A 13 12.34 1.68 63.69
CA THR A 13 11.85 0.69 62.73
C THR A 13 11.07 1.41 61.63
N MET A 14 11.69 1.63 60.49
CA MET A 14 11.06 2.18 59.31
C MET A 14 10.21 1.10 58.64
N LEU A 15 8.88 1.18 58.81
CA LEU A 15 7.90 0.36 58.09
C LEU A 15 7.95 0.74 56.59
N LEU A 16 8.61 -0.11 55.79
CA LEU A 16 8.50 -0.08 54.32
C LEU A 16 7.10 -0.59 53.95
N LEU A 17 6.21 0.33 53.64
CA LEU A 17 5.00 0.00 52.92
C LEU A 17 5.38 -0.36 51.48
N PRO A 18 4.89 -1.48 50.91
CA PRO A 18 5.12 -1.77 49.50
C PRO A 18 4.32 -0.73 48.68
N VAL A 19 5.05 0.14 48.00
CA VAL A 19 4.47 0.95 46.91
C VAL A 19 4.20 -0.05 45.79
N THR A 20 2.99 -0.57 45.74
CA THR A 20 2.44 -1.18 44.53
C THR A 20 2.28 -0.05 43.52
N GLU A 21 3.27 0.12 42.66
CA GLU A 21 3.13 0.90 41.44
C GLU A 21 2.01 0.25 40.62
N ALA A 22 0.82 0.78 40.76
CA ALA A 22 -0.24 0.60 39.78
C ALA A 22 0.26 1.33 38.51
N TYR A 23 0.96 0.61 37.65
CA TYR A 23 1.08 1.02 36.24
C TYR A 23 -0.34 1.08 35.71
N ALA A 24 -0.95 2.25 35.77
CA ALA A 24 -2.11 2.55 34.97
C ALA A 24 -1.64 2.41 33.51
N GLN A 25 -1.91 1.26 32.89
CA GLN A 25 -1.90 1.10 31.46
C GLN A 25 -2.87 2.15 30.93
N ALA A 26 -2.33 3.30 30.53
CA ALA A 26 -3.09 4.23 29.72
C ALA A 26 -3.49 3.40 28.49
N THR A 27 -4.76 3.04 28.40
CA THR A 27 -5.31 2.41 27.19
C THR A 27 -5.04 3.39 26.07
N ALA A 28 -4.07 3.06 25.19
CA ALA A 28 -3.79 3.87 24.03
C ALA A 28 -5.15 4.04 23.30
N GLN A 29 -5.52 5.29 23.03
CA GLN A 29 -6.79 5.58 22.38
C GLN A 29 -6.81 4.83 21.04
N GLU A 30 -7.86 4.05 20.81
CA GLU A 30 -8.05 3.30 19.57
C GLU A 30 -8.09 4.27 18.39
N VAL A 31 -7.30 4.01 17.35
CA VAL A 31 -7.25 4.80 16.13
C VAL A 31 -8.44 4.42 15.25
N ARG A 32 -9.28 5.40 14.96
CA ARG A 32 -10.48 5.23 14.15
C ARG A 32 -10.11 5.28 12.66
N VAL A 33 -10.37 4.17 11.96
CA VAL A 33 -10.09 4.01 10.54
C VAL A 33 -11.37 4.22 9.73
N GLY A 34 -11.28 4.99 8.65
CA GLY A 34 -12.36 5.16 7.67
C GLY A 34 -12.04 4.44 6.36
N ILE A 35 -13.07 3.89 5.70
CA ILE A 35 -12.93 3.31 4.37
C ILE A 35 -13.72 4.13 3.35
N ILE A 36 -13.10 4.46 2.21
CA ILE A 36 -13.72 5.04 1.04
C ILE A 36 -13.73 3.97 -0.06
N GLY A 37 -14.92 3.55 -0.51
CA GLY A 37 -15.10 2.51 -1.52
C GLY A 37 -15.31 1.10 -0.93
N LEU A 38 -16.44 0.48 -1.29
CA LEU A 38 -16.78 -0.89 -0.88
C LEU A 38 -17.01 -1.78 -2.11
N ASP A 39 -16.16 -1.64 -3.12
CA ASP A 39 -16.26 -2.37 -4.40
C ASP A 39 -15.05 -3.29 -4.67
N THR A 40 -14.18 -3.44 -3.70
CA THR A 40 -13.06 -4.40 -3.67
C THR A 40 -13.14 -5.33 -2.46
N SER A 41 -12.61 -6.56 -2.61
CA SER A 41 -12.49 -7.51 -1.49
C SER A 41 -11.51 -7.04 -0.40
N HIS A 42 -10.67 -6.06 -0.68
CA HIS A 42 -9.72 -5.50 0.30
C HIS A 42 -10.48 -4.82 1.44
N SER A 43 -11.55 -4.07 1.15
CA SER A 43 -12.35 -3.39 2.17
C SER A 43 -12.88 -4.33 3.25
N THR A 44 -13.41 -5.49 2.89
CA THR A 44 -13.88 -6.49 3.85
C THR A 44 -12.74 -7.26 4.51
N ALA A 45 -11.68 -7.59 3.76
CA ALA A 45 -10.53 -8.32 4.28
C ALA A 45 -9.74 -7.49 5.31
N PHE A 46 -9.50 -6.21 5.02
CA PHE A 46 -8.78 -5.32 5.94
C PHE A 46 -9.63 -5.04 7.20
N THR A 47 -10.94 -4.85 7.02
CA THR A 47 -11.85 -4.70 8.17
C THR A 47 -11.83 -5.92 9.08
N LYS A 48 -11.83 -7.14 8.54
CA LYS A 48 -11.74 -8.36 9.34
C LYS A 48 -10.46 -8.42 10.17
N ILE A 49 -9.34 -8.01 9.61
CA ILE A 49 -8.05 -8.02 10.30
C ILE A 49 -8.00 -6.93 11.40
N LEU A 50 -8.49 -5.72 11.09
CA LEU A 50 -8.41 -4.58 12.02
C LEU A 50 -9.48 -4.63 13.12
N ASN A 51 -10.66 -5.19 12.83
CA ASN A 51 -11.77 -5.29 13.79
C ASN A 51 -11.79 -6.63 14.54
N ASP A 52 -10.77 -7.49 14.37
CA ASP A 52 -10.64 -8.72 15.13
C ASP A 52 -10.45 -8.40 16.62
N ALA A 53 -11.29 -9.01 17.46
CA ALA A 53 -11.21 -8.84 18.92
C ALA A 53 -9.93 -9.45 19.52
N GLU A 54 -9.32 -10.40 18.80
CA GLU A 54 -8.07 -11.08 19.15
C GLU A 54 -6.90 -10.63 18.27
N ALA A 55 -6.98 -9.39 17.73
CA ALA A 55 -5.95 -8.84 16.85
C ALA A 55 -4.57 -8.90 17.49
N GLU A 56 -3.59 -9.41 16.73
CA GLU A 56 -2.20 -9.47 17.14
C GLU A 56 -1.62 -8.05 17.37
N PRO A 57 -0.60 -7.90 18.24
CA PRO A 57 -0.05 -6.58 18.63
C PRO A 57 0.40 -5.69 17.47
N ASP A 58 0.79 -6.26 16.33
CA ASP A 58 1.25 -5.53 15.15
C ASP A 58 0.12 -4.78 14.42
N VAL A 59 -1.14 -5.21 14.58
CA VAL A 59 -2.33 -4.56 14.02
C VAL A 59 -3.32 -4.04 15.07
N ALA A 60 -3.17 -4.43 16.34
CA ALA A 60 -4.06 -4.03 17.42
C ALA A 60 -4.11 -2.51 17.63
N GLY A 61 -5.23 -1.99 18.16
CA GLY A 61 -5.42 -0.55 18.44
C GLY A 61 -5.88 0.28 17.25
N PHE A 62 -6.21 -0.36 16.13
CA PHE A 62 -6.85 0.25 14.95
C PHE A 62 -8.19 -0.43 14.71
N ARG A 63 -9.21 0.37 14.42
CA ARG A 63 -10.55 -0.15 14.15
C ARG A 63 -11.24 0.61 13.04
N VAL A 64 -11.75 -0.12 12.06
CA VAL A 64 -12.64 0.45 11.04
C VAL A 64 -13.98 0.78 11.70
N VAL A 65 -14.34 2.06 11.71
CA VAL A 65 -15.54 2.55 12.40
C VAL A 65 -16.59 3.12 11.44
N ALA A 66 -16.18 3.59 10.26
CA ALA A 66 -17.07 4.18 9.27
C ALA A 66 -16.62 3.87 7.86
N ALA A 67 -17.57 3.74 6.92
CA ALA A 67 -17.29 3.51 5.50
C ALA A 67 -18.24 4.30 4.60
N TYR A 68 -17.68 4.87 3.52
CA TYR A 68 -18.41 5.45 2.41
C TYR A 68 -18.46 4.44 1.25
N PRO A 69 -19.65 3.91 0.87
CA PRO A 69 -19.72 2.65 0.13
C PRO A 69 -19.59 2.79 -1.39
N LYS A 70 -19.58 4.00 -1.94
CA LYS A 70 -19.69 4.20 -3.39
C LYS A 70 -18.40 3.84 -4.14
N GLY A 71 -18.60 3.17 -5.29
CA GLY A 71 -17.63 2.93 -6.35
C GLY A 71 -18.14 3.50 -7.68
N SER A 72 -17.57 3.04 -8.80
CA SER A 72 -17.86 3.58 -10.13
C SER A 72 -19.10 2.94 -10.76
N PRO A 73 -20.05 3.75 -11.24
CA PRO A 73 -21.32 3.26 -11.80
C PRO A 73 -21.19 2.64 -13.21
N ASP A 74 -20.09 2.87 -13.90
CA ASP A 74 -19.81 2.37 -15.25
C ASP A 74 -18.92 1.11 -15.26
N ILE A 75 -18.53 0.60 -14.08
CA ILE A 75 -17.78 -0.64 -13.93
C ILE A 75 -18.68 -1.71 -13.32
N ALA A 76 -19.01 -2.74 -14.10
CA ALA A 76 -19.96 -3.79 -13.72
C ALA A 76 -19.53 -4.54 -12.44
N SER A 77 -18.22 -4.81 -12.25
CA SER A 77 -17.70 -5.48 -11.07
C SER A 77 -17.79 -4.59 -9.81
N SER A 78 -17.68 -3.27 -9.93
CA SER A 78 -17.92 -2.32 -8.86
C SER A 78 -19.37 -2.38 -8.40
N LEU A 79 -20.31 -2.14 -9.31
CA LEU A 79 -21.75 -2.14 -9.02
C LEU A 79 -22.23 -3.43 -8.36
N SER A 80 -21.75 -4.60 -8.83
CA SER A 80 -22.21 -5.89 -8.33
C SER A 80 -21.73 -6.23 -6.91
N ARG A 81 -20.61 -5.66 -6.47
CA ARG A 81 -19.98 -5.97 -5.18
C ARG A 81 -20.45 -5.08 -4.04
N ILE A 82 -20.75 -3.81 -4.31
CA ILE A 82 -21.09 -2.81 -3.28
C ILE A 82 -22.21 -3.28 -2.33
N PRO A 83 -23.35 -3.82 -2.77
CA PRO A 83 -24.40 -4.24 -1.85
C PRO A 83 -23.93 -5.31 -0.85
N GLN A 84 -23.27 -6.35 -1.36
CA GLN A 84 -22.78 -7.46 -0.55
C GLN A 84 -21.72 -6.99 0.46
N TYR A 85 -20.72 -6.22 0.02
CA TYR A 85 -19.64 -5.77 0.89
C TYR A 85 -20.12 -4.73 1.90
N THR A 86 -21.13 -3.92 1.54
CA THR A 86 -21.78 -3.01 2.49
C THR A 86 -22.46 -3.78 3.62
N GLU A 87 -23.23 -4.81 3.28
CA GLU A 87 -23.88 -5.66 4.30
C GLU A 87 -22.83 -6.37 5.19
N GLU A 88 -21.80 -6.95 4.57
CA GLU A 88 -20.73 -7.64 5.27
C GLU A 88 -20.02 -6.72 6.28
N ILE A 89 -19.64 -5.51 5.87
CA ILE A 89 -18.96 -4.53 6.75
C ILE A 89 -19.88 -4.06 7.89
N GLN A 90 -21.17 -3.86 7.63
CA GLN A 90 -22.13 -3.51 8.68
C GLN A 90 -22.20 -4.59 9.77
N THR A 91 -22.10 -5.87 9.42
CA THR A 91 -22.08 -6.96 10.43
C THR A 91 -20.84 -6.92 11.33
N MET A 92 -19.77 -6.23 10.90
CA MET A 92 -18.54 -6.01 11.67
C MET A 92 -18.60 -4.72 12.52
N GLY A 93 -19.79 -4.08 12.61
CA GLY A 93 -20.02 -2.89 13.42
C GLY A 93 -19.55 -1.57 12.78
N VAL A 94 -19.34 -1.54 11.46
CA VAL A 94 -18.94 -0.33 10.73
C VAL A 94 -20.16 0.49 10.32
N GLU A 95 -20.16 1.79 10.63
CA GLU A 95 -21.21 2.72 10.23
C GLU A 95 -21.09 3.06 8.74
N ILE A 96 -22.17 2.94 7.98
CA ILE A 96 -22.21 3.41 6.58
C ILE A 96 -22.64 4.86 6.55
N VAL A 97 -21.80 5.70 5.94
CA VAL A 97 -22.01 7.13 5.84
C VAL A 97 -22.36 7.58 4.42
N GLU A 98 -23.05 8.71 4.31
CA GLU A 98 -23.60 9.23 3.04
C GLU A 98 -22.56 9.99 2.19
N SER A 99 -21.46 10.46 2.79
CA SER A 99 -20.43 11.24 2.10
C SER A 99 -19.05 11.07 2.74
N ILE A 100 -18.01 11.39 1.94
CA ILE A 100 -16.63 11.45 2.39
C ILE A 100 -16.47 12.51 3.48
N ASP A 101 -17.13 13.65 3.36
CA ASP A 101 -17.04 14.74 4.35
C ASP A 101 -17.58 14.30 5.72
N VAL A 102 -18.69 13.54 5.75
CA VAL A 102 -19.20 12.94 6.99
C VAL A 102 -18.20 11.90 7.53
N LEU A 103 -17.64 11.03 6.69
CA LEU A 103 -16.60 10.08 7.09
C LEU A 103 -15.45 10.78 7.81
N LEU A 104 -14.90 11.85 7.23
CA LEU A 104 -13.73 12.55 7.74
C LEU A 104 -13.94 13.18 9.12
N THR A 105 -15.18 13.43 9.53
CA THR A 105 -15.48 13.91 10.90
C THR A 105 -15.39 12.80 11.95
N LYS A 106 -15.44 11.53 11.55
CA LYS A 106 -15.55 10.37 12.44
C LYS A 106 -14.23 9.62 12.64
N VAL A 107 -13.25 9.83 11.78
CA VAL A 107 -12.05 8.99 11.67
C VAL A 107 -10.76 9.76 11.85
N ASP A 108 -9.69 9.06 12.18
CA ASP A 108 -8.35 9.62 12.38
C ASP A 108 -7.45 9.37 11.15
N VAL A 109 -7.62 8.23 10.47
CA VAL A 109 -6.88 7.79 9.28
C VAL A 109 -7.83 7.19 8.25
N VAL A 110 -7.41 7.12 6.98
CA VAL A 110 -8.27 6.67 5.88
C VAL A 110 -7.60 5.59 5.03
N LEU A 111 -8.38 4.56 4.69
CA LEU A 111 -8.11 3.58 3.64
C LEU A 111 -8.99 3.96 2.44
N LEU A 112 -8.38 4.35 1.33
CA LEU A 112 -9.06 4.61 0.07
C LEU A 112 -9.01 3.33 -0.78
N GLU A 113 -10.15 2.63 -0.81
CA GLU A 113 -10.28 1.27 -1.35
C GLU A 113 -11.16 1.22 -2.61
N THR A 114 -11.56 2.37 -3.17
CA THR A 114 -12.30 2.39 -4.46
C THR A 114 -11.48 1.63 -5.50
N ASN A 115 -12.09 0.63 -6.17
CA ASN A 115 -11.36 -0.21 -7.13
C ASN A 115 -10.96 0.53 -8.42
N ASP A 116 -11.66 1.60 -8.74
CA ASP A 116 -11.41 2.48 -9.87
C ASP A 116 -10.44 3.61 -9.48
N GLY A 117 -9.31 3.69 -10.16
CA GLY A 117 -8.33 4.75 -9.91
C GLY A 117 -8.75 6.15 -10.40
N ARG A 118 -9.75 6.28 -11.27
CA ARG A 118 -10.17 7.57 -11.84
C ARG A 118 -10.71 8.56 -10.81
N PRO A 119 -11.55 8.17 -9.83
CA PRO A 119 -12.01 9.09 -8.77
C PRO A 119 -10.96 9.34 -7.66
N HIS A 120 -9.84 8.60 -7.62
CA HIS A 120 -8.89 8.68 -6.51
C HIS A 120 -8.31 10.06 -6.30
N LEU A 121 -8.05 10.84 -7.36
CA LEU A 121 -7.56 12.21 -7.19
C LEU A 121 -8.54 13.06 -6.37
N ASP A 122 -9.83 13.11 -6.74
CA ASP A 122 -10.83 13.88 -5.99
C ASP A 122 -11.01 13.38 -4.56
N GLN A 123 -11.10 12.07 -4.39
CA GLN A 123 -11.25 11.43 -3.08
C GLN A 123 -10.04 11.70 -2.18
N ALA A 124 -8.81 11.52 -2.70
CA ALA A 124 -7.58 11.77 -1.97
C ALA A 124 -7.40 13.24 -1.58
N LEU A 125 -7.73 14.18 -2.47
CA LEU A 125 -7.66 15.61 -2.19
C LEU A 125 -8.56 16.02 -1.01
N ARG A 126 -9.74 15.42 -0.85
CA ARG A 126 -10.61 15.65 0.32
C ARG A 126 -9.97 15.15 1.61
N VAL A 127 -9.39 13.96 1.60
CA VAL A 127 -8.71 13.36 2.76
C VAL A 127 -7.47 14.17 3.14
N ILE A 128 -6.64 14.51 2.16
CA ILE A 128 -5.44 15.32 2.32
C ILE A 128 -5.81 16.72 2.85
N GLY A 129 -6.86 17.35 2.30
CA GLY A 129 -7.37 18.65 2.76
C GLY A 129 -7.88 18.63 4.21
N ALA A 130 -8.33 17.48 4.69
CA ALA A 130 -8.71 17.26 6.08
C ALA A 130 -7.52 16.90 7.01
N GLY A 131 -6.29 16.84 6.47
CA GLY A 131 -5.07 16.54 7.23
C GLY A 131 -4.98 15.08 7.72
N LYS A 132 -5.68 14.13 7.09
CA LYS A 132 -5.73 12.74 7.54
C LYS A 132 -4.67 11.89 6.83
N PRO A 133 -3.85 11.10 7.55
CA PRO A 133 -2.99 10.08 6.93
C PRO A 133 -3.80 9.14 6.04
N LEU A 134 -3.24 8.80 4.88
CA LEU A 134 -3.99 8.13 3.82
C LEU A 134 -3.20 6.97 3.21
N PHE A 135 -3.78 5.77 3.27
CA PHE A 135 -3.42 4.67 2.38
C PHE A 135 -4.36 4.66 1.18
N ILE A 136 -3.83 4.51 -0.02
CA ILE A 136 -4.60 4.35 -1.25
C ILE A 136 -4.30 2.96 -1.82
N ASP A 137 -5.33 2.12 -1.93
CA ASP A 137 -5.17 0.82 -2.59
C ASP A 137 -4.83 1.00 -4.08
N LYS A 138 -4.25 -0.02 -4.68
CA LYS A 138 -3.96 -0.01 -6.11
C LYS A 138 -5.25 -0.04 -6.96
N PRO A 139 -5.28 0.68 -8.08
CA PRO A 139 -4.26 1.63 -8.53
C PRO A 139 -4.32 2.95 -7.77
N LEU A 140 -3.16 3.55 -7.46
CA LEU A 140 -3.10 4.87 -6.80
C LEU A 140 -3.95 5.93 -7.51
N ALA A 141 -4.02 5.87 -8.84
CA ALA A 141 -4.81 6.77 -9.67
C ALA A 141 -5.10 6.14 -11.04
N GLY A 142 -6.04 6.73 -11.79
CA GLY A 142 -6.36 6.33 -13.15
C GLY A 142 -5.37 6.81 -14.21
N SER A 143 -4.41 7.66 -13.85
CA SER A 143 -3.36 8.19 -14.74
C SER A 143 -2.09 8.53 -13.97
N LEU A 144 -0.94 8.57 -14.64
CA LEU A 144 0.32 9.04 -14.04
C LEU A 144 0.23 10.51 -13.62
N VAL A 145 -0.47 11.34 -14.37
CA VAL A 145 -0.67 12.77 -14.06
C VAL A 145 -1.41 12.93 -12.72
N ASP A 146 -2.46 12.14 -12.50
CA ASP A 146 -3.22 12.19 -11.25
C ASP A 146 -2.42 11.63 -10.08
N ALA A 147 -1.62 10.59 -10.29
CA ALA A 147 -0.68 10.08 -9.30
C ALA A 147 0.31 11.17 -8.85
N VAL A 148 0.88 11.93 -9.79
CA VAL A 148 1.75 13.09 -9.50
C VAL A 148 0.99 14.15 -8.70
N LYS A 149 -0.25 14.50 -9.09
CA LYS A 149 -1.08 15.50 -8.39
C LYS A 149 -1.38 15.10 -6.95
N ILE A 150 -1.69 13.82 -6.70
CA ILE A 150 -1.94 13.29 -5.34
C ILE A 150 -0.70 13.51 -4.46
N TYR A 151 0.48 13.06 -4.88
CA TYR A 151 1.70 13.21 -4.09
C TYR A 151 2.14 14.67 -3.93
N GLN A 152 1.93 15.51 -4.95
CA GLN A 152 2.18 16.96 -4.81
C GLN A 152 1.26 17.60 -3.78
N ALA A 153 -0.03 17.24 -3.76
CA ALA A 153 -0.98 17.73 -2.76
C ALA A 153 -0.60 17.26 -1.35
N ALA A 154 -0.29 15.97 -1.19
CA ALA A 154 0.17 15.38 0.06
C ALA A 154 1.39 16.11 0.62
N ARG A 155 2.41 16.33 -0.22
CA ARG A 155 3.63 17.05 0.14
C ARG A 155 3.35 18.51 0.55
N ARG A 156 2.49 19.24 -0.19
CA ARG A 156 2.14 20.63 0.14
C ARG A 156 1.44 20.76 1.48
N GLN A 157 0.61 19.77 1.84
CA GLN A 157 -0.16 19.77 3.08
C GLN A 157 0.57 19.09 4.25
N GLY A 158 1.72 18.45 4.00
CA GLY A 158 2.44 17.68 5.01
C GLY A 158 1.67 16.44 5.48
N VAL A 159 0.79 15.89 4.65
CA VAL A 159 0.00 14.69 4.95
C VAL A 159 0.71 13.46 4.41
N PRO A 160 1.00 12.45 5.24
CA PRO A 160 1.63 11.23 4.76
C PRO A 160 0.65 10.38 3.94
N VAL A 161 1.11 9.93 2.78
CA VAL A 161 0.35 9.10 1.83
C VAL A 161 1.24 8.00 1.28
N PHE A 162 0.75 6.77 1.19
CA PHE A 162 1.38 5.73 0.36
C PHE A 162 0.35 4.84 -0.32
N SER A 163 0.80 4.13 -1.34
CA SER A 163 0.04 3.13 -2.07
C SER A 163 0.91 1.92 -2.33
N SER A 164 0.32 0.74 -2.34
CA SER A 164 1.02 -0.50 -2.68
C SER A 164 0.06 -1.63 -3.03
N SER A 165 0.55 -2.60 -3.81
CA SER A 165 -0.07 -3.92 -3.91
C SER A 165 0.34 -4.79 -2.73
N SER A 166 -0.57 -5.66 -2.26
CA SER A 166 -0.26 -6.67 -1.24
C SER A 166 0.87 -7.63 -1.63
N LEU A 167 1.13 -7.79 -2.92
CA LEU A 167 2.18 -8.67 -3.44
C LEU A 167 3.60 -8.16 -3.14
N ARG A 168 3.77 -6.86 -2.88
CA ARG A 168 5.03 -6.30 -2.41
C ARG A 168 5.50 -6.95 -1.12
N PHE A 169 4.59 -7.23 -0.20
CA PHE A 169 4.91 -7.68 1.15
C PHE A 169 4.88 -9.21 1.31
N MET A 170 4.98 -9.96 0.22
CA MET A 170 5.26 -11.40 0.29
C MET A 170 6.63 -11.63 0.93
N ALA A 171 6.73 -12.60 1.84
CA ALA A 171 7.99 -12.88 2.56
C ALA A 171 9.16 -13.16 1.61
N SER A 172 8.94 -13.89 0.51
CA SER A 172 9.95 -14.17 -0.52
C SER A 172 10.46 -12.89 -1.20
N ALA A 173 9.57 -11.98 -1.59
CA ALA A 173 9.95 -10.72 -2.24
C ALA A 173 10.73 -9.81 -1.28
N GLN A 174 10.30 -9.72 -0.01
CA GLN A 174 10.99 -8.95 1.02
C GLN A 174 12.36 -9.55 1.38
N ALA A 175 12.49 -10.88 1.43
CA ALA A 175 13.78 -11.54 1.65
C ALA A 175 14.78 -11.25 0.52
N ILE A 176 14.32 -11.29 -0.75
CA ILE A 176 15.14 -10.91 -1.91
C ILE A 176 15.56 -9.43 -1.81
N ARG A 177 14.63 -8.52 -1.54
CA ARG A 177 14.91 -7.08 -1.33
C ARG A 177 15.90 -6.85 -0.19
N ALA A 178 15.89 -7.68 0.85
CA ALA A 178 16.83 -7.64 1.97
C ALA A 178 18.21 -8.27 1.65
N GLY A 179 18.44 -8.77 0.43
CA GLY A 179 19.76 -9.23 -0.04
C GLY A 179 20.04 -10.73 0.11
N THR A 180 19.01 -11.58 0.28
CA THR A 180 19.25 -13.05 0.46
C THR A 180 19.88 -13.74 -0.72
N ILE A 181 19.91 -13.11 -1.91
CA ILE A 181 20.56 -13.61 -3.13
C ILE A 181 21.70 -12.69 -3.62
N GLY A 182 22.19 -11.82 -2.73
CA GLY A 182 23.16 -10.79 -3.10
C GLY A 182 22.50 -9.64 -3.89
N GLU A 183 23.29 -8.98 -4.77
CA GLU A 183 22.78 -7.94 -5.66
C GLU A 183 21.84 -8.56 -6.71
N VAL A 184 20.64 -8.01 -6.88
CA VAL A 184 19.69 -8.47 -7.91
C VAL A 184 20.12 -7.97 -9.27
N LEU A 185 20.48 -8.88 -10.17
CA LEU A 185 20.95 -8.62 -11.51
C LEU A 185 19.83 -8.63 -12.56
N GLY A 186 18.70 -9.28 -12.23
CA GLY A 186 17.51 -9.32 -13.08
C GLY A 186 16.37 -10.04 -12.39
N ALA A 187 15.15 -9.87 -12.92
CA ALA A 187 13.97 -10.60 -12.43
C ALA A 187 12.92 -10.75 -13.52
N ASP A 188 12.14 -11.84 -13.43
CA ASP A 188 10.96 -12.09 -14.24
C ASP A 188 9.76 -12.26 -13.33
N THR A 189 8.69 -11.49 -13.53
CA THR A 189 7.45 -11.60 -12.76
C THR A 189 6.25 -11.86 -13.66
N TYR A 190 5.18 -12.38 -13.08
CA TYR A 190 3.92 -12.57 -13.79
C TYR A 190 2.72 -12.36 -12.88
N SER A 191 1.64 -11.84 -13.47
CA SER A 191 0.35 -11.69 -12.80
C SER A 191 -0.80 -11.83 -13.80
N PRO A 192 -2.04 -12.09 -13.35
CA PRO A 192 -3.21 -11.78 -14.17
C PRO A 192 -3.18 -10.32 -14.61
N ALA A 193 -3.62 -10.04 -15.84
CA ALA A 193 -3.70 -8.67 -16.36
C ALA A 193 -4.95 -8.51 -17.25
N PRO A 194 -6.16 -8.76 -16.72
CA PRO A 194 -7.37 -8.42 -17.46
C PRO A 194 -7.39 -6.93 -17.75
N LEU A 195 -7.91 -6.58 -18.92
CA LEU A 195 -8.07 -5.18 -19.32
C LEU A 195 -9.43 -4.66 -18.82
N GLU A 196 -9.47 -3.40 -18.47
CA GLU A 196 -10.68 -2.65 -18.18
C GLU A 196 -10.70 -1.45 -19.14
N PRO A 197 -11.71 -1.33 -20.03
CA PRO A 197 -11.74 -0.29 -21.07
C PRO A 197 -11.65 1.14 -20.57
N THR A 198 -11.97 1.36 -19.30
CA THR A 198 -11.93 2.68 -18.65
C THR A 198 -10.54 3.05 -18.10
N HIS A 199 -9.58 2.13 -18.14
CA HIS A 199 -8.24 2.31 -17.58
C HIS A 199 -7.13 2.06 -18.59
N PRO A 200 -5.94 2.64 -18.42
CA PRO A 200 -4.73 2.18 -19.09
C PRO A 200 -4.49 0.69 -18.80
N ASP A 201 -3.95 -0.04 -19.76
CA ASP A 201 -3.96 -1.51 -19.76
C ASP A 201 -3.42 -2.15 -18.47
N LEU A 202 -2.22 -1.72 -18.02
CA LEU A 202 -1.56 -2.33 -16.87
C LEU A 202 -2.04 -1.78 -15.53
N PHE A 203 -2.65 -0.59 -15.49
CA PHE A 203 -3.10 0.08 -14.28
C PHE A 203 -4.19 -0.70 -13.55
N TRP A 204 -5.09 -1.34 -14.30
CA TRP A 204 -6.22 -2.06 -13.71
C TRP A 204 -5.80 -3.26 -12.86
N TYR A 205 -4.99 -4.16 -13.44
CA TYR A 205 -4.60 -5.40 -12.75
C TYR A 205 -3.14 -5.81 -12.97
N GLY A 206 -2.54 -5.45 -14.10
CA GLY A 206 -1.13 -5.72 -14.41
C GLY A 206 -0.15 -5.10 -13.42
N ILE A 207 -0.57 -4.06 -12.72
CA ILE A 207 0.16 -3.39 -11.64
C ILE A 207 0.71 -4.37 -10.60
N HIS A 208 0.01 -5.48 -10.31
CA HIS A 208 0.48 -6.49 -9.37
C HIS A 208 1.82 -7.12 -9.79
N GLY A 209 1.97 -7.44 -11.08
CA GLY A 209 3.23 -7.95 -11.63
C GLY A 209 4.33 -6.89 -11.62
N VAL A 210 3.99 -5.65 -11.95
CA VAL A 210 4.93 -4.52 -11.94
C VAL A 210 5.39 -4.24 -10.51
N GLU A 211 4.50 -4.22 -9.54
CA GLU A 211 4.82 -4.01 -8.12
C GLU A 211 5.81 -5.08 -7.60
N MET A 212 5.57 -6.37 -7.92
CA MET A 212 6.51 -7.44 -7.57
C MET A 212 7.89 -7.22 -8.20
N LEU A 213 7.94 -6.81 -9.48
CA LEU A 213 9.19 -6.54 -10.17
C LEU A 213 9.98 -5.43 -9.47
N PHE A 214 9.33 -4.29 -9.21
CA PHE A 214 9.97 -3.16 -8.52
C PHE A 214 10.35 -3.48 -7.08
N THR A 215 9.61 -4.37 -6.41
CA THR A 215 9.98 -4.82 -5.06
C THR A 215 11.37 -5.44 -5.04
N VAL A 216 11.71 -6.27 -6.01
CA VAL A 216 12.99 -6.98 -6.04
C VAL A 216 14.08 -6.26 -6.84
N MET A 217 13.73 -5.53 -7.91
CA MET A 217 14.69 -4.79 -8.75
C MET A 217 15.05 -3.41 -8.16
N GLY A 218 14.14 -2.83 -7.34
CA GLY A 218 14.24 -1.43 -6.93
C GLY A 218 13.95 -0.45 -8.06
N THR A 219 14.20 0.83 -7.79
CA THR A 219 14.10 1.94 -8.76
C THR A 219 15.29 1.96 -9.74
N GLY A 220 15.20 2.85 -10.74
CA GLY A 220 16.26 3.08 -11.72
C GLY A 220 16.03 2.42 -13.08
N CYS A 221 14.76 2.13 -13.43
CA CYS A 221 14.39 1.71 -14.78
C CYS A 221 14.57 2.89 -15.76
N GLU A 222 15.33 2.66 -16.81
CA GLU A 222 15.66 3.69 -17.82
C GLU A 222 14.74 3.61 -19.04
N THR A 223 14.54 2.39 -19.58
CA THR A 223 13.76 2.19 -20.81
C THR A 223 12.80 1.01 -20.68
N VAL A 224 11.67 1.08 -21.38
CA VAL A 224 10.66 0.03 -21.42
C VAL A 224 10.29 -0.33 -22.86
N ARG A 225 10.08 -1.63 -23.11
CA ARG A 225 9.47 -2.16 -24.33
C ARG A 225 8.32 -3.09 -23.99
N ARG A 226 7.27 -3.08 -24.78
CA ARG A 226 6.13 -3.98 -24.61
C ARG A 226 5.78 -4.73 -25.90
N THR A 227 5.63 -6.04 -25.79
CA THR A 227 4.98 -6.89 -26.78
C THR A 227 3.60 -7.27 -26.27
N HIS A 228 2.59 -7.04 -27.08
CA HIS A 228 1.19 -7.25 -26.73
C HIS A 228 0.52 -8.22 -27.71
N THR A 229 -0.30 -9.11 -27.16
CA THR A 229 -1.31 -9.91 -27.86
C THR A 229 -2.61 -9.90 -27.05
N ASP A 230 -3.71 -10.37 -27.63
CA ASP A 230 -4.98 -10.42 -26.90
C ASP A 230 -4.88 -11.26 -25.60
N GLY A 231 -4.10 -12.34 -25.62
CA GLY A 231 -3.96 -13.28 -24.50
C GLY A 231 -2.89 -12.92 -23.49
N THR A 232 -1.92 -12.05 -23.82
CA THR A 232 -0.79 -11.75 -22.93
C THR A 232 -0.04 -10.49 -23.30
N ASP A 233 0.62 -9.92 -22.28
CA ASP A 233 1.68 -8.91 -22.44
C ASP A 233 3.01 -9.48 -21.99
N VAL A 234 4.09 -9.01 -22.59
CA VAL A 234 5.45 -9.07 -22.05
C VAL A 234 6.02 -7.67 -22.07
N VAL A 235 6.31 -7.13 -20.89
CA VAL A 235 6.97 -5.84 -20.73
C VAL A 235 8.38 -6.08 -20.27
N LEU A 236 9.36 -5.52 -20.96
CA LEU A 236 10.79 -5.60 -20.65
C LEU A 236 11.27 -4.19 -20.27
N GLY A 237 11.85 -4.07 -19.09
CA GLY A 237 12.55 -2.87 -18.64
C GLY A 237 14.05 -3.08 -18.57
N ILE A 238 14.81 -2.02 -18.85
CA ILE A 238 16.25 -1.94 -18.63
C ILE A 238 16.52 -0.94 -17.53
N TRP A 239 17.18 -1.41 -16.47
CA TRP A 239 17.59 -0.62 -15.31
C TRP A 239 19.04 -0.15 -15.46
N THR A 240 19.41 0.86 -14.68
CA THR A 240 20.82 1.25 -14.48
C THR A 240 21.70 0.03 -14.27
N GLY A 241 22.90 0.06 -14.86
CA GLY A 241 23.82 -1.07 -14.83
C GLY A 241 23.47 -2.19 -15.81
N ASN A 242 22.60 -1.94 -16.79
CA ASN A 242 22.11 -2.91 -17.78
C ASN A 242 21.39 -4.13 -17.17
N ARG A 243 20.80 -3.98 -15.97
CA ARG A 243 19.96 -5.01 -15.38
C ARG A 243 18.64 -5.10 -16.13
N ILE A 244 18.14 -6.31 -16.32
CA ILE A 244 16.90 -6.55 -17.08
C ILE A 244 15.83 -7.10 -16.16
N GLY A 245 14.63 -6.51 -16.25
CA GLY A 245 13.44 -7.01 -15.58
C GLY A 245 12.29 -7.21 -16.56
N THR A 246 11.49 -8.27 -16.37
CA THR A 246 10.32 -8.53 -17.19
C THR A 246 9.06 -8.72 -16.40
N VAL A 247 7.92 -8.30 -16.97
CA VAL A 247 6.57 -8.57 -16.45
C VAL A 247 5.77 -9.28 -17.52
N ARG A 248 5.17 -10.42 -17.17
CA ARG A 248 4.18 -11.09 -18.00
C ARG A 248 2.77 -10.85 -17.46
N GLY A 249 1.95 -10.15 -18.22
CA GLY A 249 0.52 -10.02 -17.97
C GLY A 249 -0.25 -11.18 -18.60
N ILE A 250 -1.05 -11.92 -17.82
CA ILE A 250 -1.75 -13.13 -18.26
C ILE A 250 -3.25 -12.84 -18.37
N ARG A 251 -3.83 -13.00 -19.55
CA ARG A 251 -5.27 -12.88 -19.81
C ARG A 251 -5.90 -14.22 -20.16
N GLU A 252 -5.16 -15.10 -20.81
CA GLU A 252 -5.62 -16.43 -21.20
C GLU A 252 -4.90 -17.55 -20.44
N GLY A 253 -5.57 -18.69 -20.29
CA GLY A 253 -5.04 -19.87 -19.60
C GLY A 253 -5.06 -19.76 -18.08
N GLN A 254 -4.22 -20.57 -17.42
CA GLN A 254 -4.09 -20.57 -15.97
C GLN A 254 -3.46 -19.25 -15.50
N ARG A 255 -4.10 -18.62 -14.51
CA ARG A 255 -3.66 -17.35 -13.94
C ARG A 255 -3.05 -17.55 -12.56
N GLY A 256 -2.07 -16.72 -12.22
CA GLY A 256 -1.41 -16.76 -10.92
C GLY A 256 -0.45 -15.59 -10.76
N TYR A 257 0.18 -15.53 -9.58
CA TYR A 257 1.18 -14.53 -9.24
C TYR A 257 2.50 -15.22 -8.93
N GLY A 258 3.62 -14.60 -9.32
CA GLY A 258 4.93 -15.12 -8.99
C GLY A 258 6.01 -14.58 -9.88
N GLY A 259 7.20 -15.18 -9.75
CA GLY A 259 8.36 -14.79 -10.52
C GLY A 259 9.61 -15.53 -10.11
N THR A 260 10.74 -15.07 -10.67
CA THR A 260 12.10 -15.50 -10.32
C THR A 260 13.02 -14.30 -10.33
N ALA A 261 13.82 -14.13 -9.28
CA ALA A 261 14.88 -13.14 -9.23
C ALA A 261 16.23 -13.82 -9.34
N PHE A 262 17.14 -13.17 -10.07
CA PHE A 262 18.52 -13.62 -10.39
C PHE A 262 19.48 -12.66 -9.69
N GLY A 263 20.20 -13.15 -8.70
CA GLY A 263 21.16 -12.37 -7.93
C GLY A 263 22.60 -12.82 -8.13
N SER A 264 23.53 -12.06 -7.59
CA SER A 264 24.97 -12.34 -7.64
C SER A 264 25.37 -13.59 -6.85
N GLU A 265 24.55 -14.00 -5.87
CA GLU A 265 24.82 -15.12 -4.95
C GLU A 265 23.79 -16.23 -5.03
N GLY A 266 22.72 -16.06 -5.82
CA GLY A 266 21.69 -17.09 -5.96
C GLY A 266 20.55 -16.72 -6.90
N ILE A 267 19.65 -17.68 -7.09
CA ILE A 267 18.39 -17.52 -7.82
C ILE A 267 17.27 -17.90 -6.86
N ALA A 268 16.25 -17.07 -6.73
CA ALA A 268 15.13 -17.31 -5.82
C ALA A 268 13.77 -17.11 -6.48
N PRO A 269 12.77 -17.94 -6.14
CA PRO A 269 11.39 -17.72 -6.56
C PRO A 269 10.76 -16.55 -5.83
N ILE A 270 9.86 -15.82 -6.50
CA ILE A 270 8.97 -14.80 -5.94
C ILE A 270 7.58 -15.44 -5.79
N GLY A 271 7.03 -15.46 -4.57
CA GLY A 271 5.76 -16.13 -4.23
C GLY A 271 5.98 -17.27 -3.26
N PRO A 272 4.88 -17.98 -2.88
CA PRO A 272 3.48 -17.73 -3.26
C PRO A 272 2.88 -16.48 -2.59
N PHE A 273 1.70 -16.03 -3.06
CA PHE A 273 0.93 -14.98 -2.41
C PHE A 273 0.35 -15.48 -1.08
N GLU A 274 0.58 -14.74 0.00
CA GLU A 274 0.29 -15.12 1.38
C GLU A 274 -0.93 -14.40 1.98
N GLY A 275 -1.72 -13.74 1.14
CA GLY A 275 -2.89 -12.98 1.58
C GLY A 275 -2.58 -11.51 1.89
N TYR A 276 -3.54 -10.85 2.55
CA TYR A 276 -3.49 -9.38 2.72
C TYR A 276 -2.85 -8.93 4.03
N ARG A 277 -2.73 -9.82 5.02
CA ARG A 277 -2.26 -9.46 6.35
C ARG A 277 -0.89 -8.75 6.36
N PRO A 278 0.13 -9.17 5.59
CA PRO A 278 1.41 -8.46 5.55
C PRO A 278 1.28 -7.00 5.14
N LEU A 279 0.41 -6.67 4.15
CA LEU A 279 0.14 -5.28 3.79
C LEU A 279 -0.56 -4.52 4.92
N VAL A 280 -1.54 -5.12 5.61
CA VAL A 280 -2.25 -4.46 6.71
C VAL A 280 -1.31 -4.13 7.86
N VAL A 281 -0.35 -4.99 8.17
CA VAL A 281 0.72 -4.71 9.15
C VAL A 281 1.51 -3.46 8.76
N GLU A 282 1.91 -3.33 7.51
CA GLU A 282 2.64 -2.15 7.01
C GLU A 282 1.78 -0.88 7.00
N ILE A 283 0.48 -0.99 6.69
CA ILE A 283 -0.48 0.12 6.79
C ILE A 283 -0.58 0.61 8.24
N VAL A 284 -0.69 -0.30 9.20
CA VAL A 284 -0.74 0.05 10.63
C VAL A 284 0.58 0.66 11.10
N ALA A 285 1.72 0.10 10.71
CA ALA A 285 3.04 0.67 11.01
C ALA A 285 3.20 2.09 10.43
N PHE A 286 2.72 2.29 9.20
CA PHE A 286 2.67 3.60 8.56
C PHE A 286 1.79 4.59 9.33
N PHE A 287 0.58 4.22 9.70
CA PHE A 287 -0.31 5.11 10.47
C PHE A 287 0.23 5.44 11.87
N ARG A 288 1.00 4.53 12.48
CA ARG A 288 1.68 4.78 13.77
C ARG A 288 2.86 5.74 13.65
N SER A 289 3.66 5.58 12.60
CA SER A 289 4.93 6.30 12.44
C SER A 289 4.81 7.58 11.60
N GLY A 290 3.81 7.66 10.71
CA GLY A 290 3.73 8.67 9.65
C GLY A 290 4.75 8.49 8.53
N VAL A 291 5.52 7.37 8.53
CA VAL A 291 6.57 7.10 7.53
C VAL A 291 6.07 6.07 6.52
N PRO A 292 5.90 6.44 5.24
CA PRO A 292 5.51 5.51 4.18
C PRO A 292 6.54 4.38 3.99
N PRO A 293 6.11 3.10 3.94
CA PRO A 293 7.03 1.99 3.67
C PRO A 293 7.49 1.94 2.20
N VAL A 294 6.74 2.60 1.32
CA VAL A 294 7.09 2.77 -0.10
C VAL A 294 7.22 4.26 -0.37
N PRO A 295 8.41 4.74 -0.76
CA PRO A 295 8.62 6.14 -1.08
C PRO A 295 7.75 6.58 -2.28
N PRO A 296 7.23 7.82 -2.30
CA PRO A 296 6.47 8.34 -3.44
C PRO A 296 7.19 8.20 -4.77
N GLU A 297 8.50 8.35 -4.78
CA GLU A 297 9.35 8.26 -5.97
C GLU A 297 9.33 6.84 -6.56
N GLU A 298 9.37 5.80 -5.72
CA GLU A 298 9.26 4.40 -6.18
C GLU A 298 7.87 4.13 -6.77
N THR A 299 6.81 4.60 -6.12
CA THR A 299 5.45 4.47 -6.65
C THR A 299 5.29 5.21 -7.98
N LEU A 300 5.79 6.44 -8.09
CA LEU A 300 5.73 7.19 -9.35
C LEU A 300 6.52 6.51 -10.47
N GLU A 301 7.65 5.86 -10.17
CA GLU A 301 8.42 5.12 -11.16
C GLU A 301 7.66 3.87 -11.65
N ILE A 302 6.93 3.15 -10.74
CA ILE A 302 6.02 2.05 -11.10
C ILE A 302 4.95 2.53 -12.11
N TYR A 303 4.32 3.69 -11.83
CA TYR A 303 3.30 4.26 -12.72
C TYR A 303 3.90 4.74 -14.03
N THR A 304 5.10 5.31 -14.00
CA THR A 304 5.84 5.71 -15.20
C THR A 304 6.19 4.52 -16.07
N PHE A 305 6.60 3.39 -15.46
CA PHE A 305 6.87 2.14 -16.16
C PHE A 305 5.62 1.62 -16.90
N MET A 306 4.46 1.67 -16.24
CA MET A 306 3.21 1.23 -16.86
C MET A 306 2.76 2.15 -18.00
N GLU A 307 2.86 3.48 -17.82
CA GLU A 307 2.57 4.48 -18.86
C GLU A 307 3.53 4.32 -20.06
N ALA A 308 4.84 4.14 -19.80
CA ALA A 308 5.84 3.87 -20.84
C ALA A 308 5.57 2.56 -21.58
N ALA A 309 5.04 1.53 -20.90
CA ALA A 309 4.63 0.28 -21.52
C ALA A 309 3.43 0.46 -22.46
N ASP A 310 2.45 1.29 -22.08
CA ASP A 310 1.31 1.61 -22.94
C ASP A 310 1.74 2.44 -24.16
N GLU A 311 2.65 3.39 -23.97
CA GLU A 311 3.24 4.17 -25.07
C GLU A 311 4.08 3.26 -26.00
N SER A 312 4.88 2.34 -25.46
CA SER A 312 5.62 1.36 -26.26
C SER A 312 4.67 0.49 -27.12
N LYS A 313 3.53 0.04 -26.56
CA LYS A 313 2.49 -0.67 -27.32
C LYS A 313 1.98 0.19 -28.47
N ARG A 314 1.66 1.47 -28.22
CA ARG A 314 1.17 2.43 -29.24
C ARG A 314 2.22 2.63 -30.36
N LEU A 315 3.49 2.58 -30.02
CA LEU A 315 4.63 2.70 -30.96
C LEU A 315 5.08 1.36 -31.57
N GLY A 316 4.25 0.31 -31.50
CA GLY A 316 4.54 -1.00 -32.10
C GLY A 316 5.68 -1.78 -31.41
N GLY A 317 5.94 -1.53 -30.11
CA GLY A 317 6.99 -2.19 -29.33
C GLY A 317 8.32 -1.45 -29.31
N ALA A 318 8.37 -0.21 -29.80
CA ALA A 318 9.59 0.62 -29.71
C ALA A 318 9.93 0.93 -28.24
N PRO A 319 11.26 1.13 -27.94
CA PRO A 319 11.66 1.53 -26.60
C PRO A 319 11.13 2.92 -26.24
N VAL A 320 10.77 3.10 -24.97
CA VAL A 320 10.31 4.37 -24.40
C VAL A 320 11.13 4.70 -23.16
N GLU A 321 11.63 5.92 -23.09
CA GLU A 321 12.44 6.43 -21.98
C GLU A 321 11.55 6.87 -20.82
N LEU A 322 11.76 6.31 -19.62
CA LEU A 322 10.96 6.67 -18.44
C LEU A 322 11.09 8.13 -18.04
N ALA A 323 12.30 8.67 -18.11
CA ALA A 323 12.56 10.06 -17.74
C ALA A 323 11.73 11.05 -18.56
N GLN A 324 11.52 10.79 -19.86
CA GLN A 324 10.67 11.62 -20.70
C GLN A 324 9.21 11.52 -20.28
N VAL A 325 8.68 10.32 -20.10
CA VAL A 325 7.28 10.08 -19.71
C VAL A 325 6.95 10.78 -18.38
N LEU A 326 7.84 10.62 -17.38
CA LEU A 326 7.66 11.27 -16.08
C LEU A 326 7.71 12.81 -16.18
N ALA A 327 8.67 13.35 -16.95
CA ALA A 327 8.78 14.80 -17.14
C ALA A 327 7.52 15.40 -17.80
N GLU A 328 6.97 14.72 -18.80
CA GLU A 328 5.72 15.12 -19.46
C GLU A 328 4.53 15.09 -18.48
N ALA A 329 4.39 14.04 -17.66
CA ALA A 329 3.35 13.94 -16.66
C ALA A 329 3.47 15.03 -15.56
N ILE A 330 4.69 15.32 -15.10
CA ILE A 330 4.93 16.41 -14.14
C ILE A 330 4.54 17.77 -14.75
N ALA A 331 4.91 18.03 -16.00
CA ALA A 331 4.56 19.28 -16.68
C ALA A 331 3.04 19.44 -16.81
N GLN A 332 2.31 18.38 -17.16
CA GLN A 332 0.85 18.37 -17.21
C GLN A 332 0.19 18.55 -15.84
N ALA A 333 0.80 17.99 -14.77
CA ALA A 333 0.27 18.12 -13.42
C ALA A 333 0.38 19.53 -12.83
N MET A 334 1.17 20.41 -13.44
CA MET A 334 1.30 21.83 -13.04
C MET A 334 0.22 22.75 -13.61
N HIS A 335 -0.58 22.25 -14.56
CA HIS A 335 -1.69 22.95 -15.20
C HIS A 335 -3.03 22.39 -14.70
#